data_738ce32a61f615d8ec53c769247f68d8
#
_entry.id   738ce32a61f615d8ec53c769247f68d8
#
_cell.length_a   1.000
_cell.length_b   1.000
_cell.length_c   1.000
_cell.angle_alpha   90.00
_cell.angle_beta   90.00
_cell.angle_gamma   90.00
#
_symmetry.space_group_name_H-M   'P 1'
#
loop_
_entity.id
_entity.type
_entity.pdbx_description
1 polymer ?
#
loop_
_entity_poly.entity_id
_entity_poly.type
_entity_poly.pdbx_seq_one_letter_code
_entity_poly.pdbx_strand_id
1 'polypeptide(L)'
;VFDQNGNPVRVTLVQHFESNCYKVHLSDLMTISGNGALNFLLETPKYRIRALEHKGKREFKRPLVLLALSELINKPLKYKGNKLFFSIPTCKPLKFPHQDLPVPPFIFGFWFKNRLRANIFSIKDLNYKEVIQKFKDHGYEITKTVKRKGRATIFSVYPTIESQLIPFIPNQIPNNYLLASEEQRIELLSGIINAKINQYKKPRDHFRIASTNWNEIRQIQSLVESIGCKTSLHYRDYIKYYTLSFKSRYKLCENQESPPIRIHQTRRYITEIENIATQQCVHIETDGPDGSFLVNEGFITCR
;
A
#
# COMPACT_ATOMS: atom_id res chain seq x y z
N VAL A 1 -6.37 -15.19 -6.79
CA VAL A 1 -6.76 -13.85 -6.33
C VAL A 1 -6.91 -13.85 -4.81
N PHE A 2 -7.26 -12.70 -4.20
CA PHE A 2 -7.47 -12.59 -2.75
C PHE A 2 -8.88 -12.08 -2.46
N ASP A 3 -9.46 -12.51 -1.34
CA ASP A 3 -10.70 -11.94 -0.80
C ASP A 3 -10.43 -10.62 -0.03
N GLN A 4 -11.49 -9.94 0.42
CA GLN A 4 -11.37 -8.70 1.21
C GLN A 4 -10.67 -8.90 2.57
N ASN A 5 -10.58 -10.14 3.07
CA ASN A 5 -9.89 -10.48 4.32
C ASN A 5 -8.41 -10.81 4.09
N GLY A 6 -7.94 -10.70 2.85
CA GLY A 6 -6.57 -10.99 2.45
C GLY A 6 -6.26 -12.49 2.32
N ASN A 7 -7.27 -13.36 2.34
CA ASN A 7 -7.05 -14.78 2.13
C ASN A 7 -6.93 -15.08 0.62
N PRO A 8 -6.02 -15.96 0.21
CA PRO A 8 -6.00 -16.45 -1.16
C PRO A 8 -7.27 -17.26 -1.45
N VAL A 9 -7.88 -17.01 -2.59
CA VAL A 9 -9.06 -17.73 -3.10
C VAL A 9 -8.79 -18.19 -4.53
N ARG A 10 -9.31 -19.35 -4.88
CA ARG A 10 -9.15 -19.92 -6.23
C ARG A 10 -10.16 -19.29 -7.17
N VAL A 11 -9.71 -19.00 -8.38
CA VAL A 11 -10.60 -18.64 -9.48
C VAL A 11 -11.20 -19.94 -10.05
N THR A 12 -12.51 -20.05 -10.07
CA THR A 12 -13.26 -21.23 -10.54
C THR A 12 -13.77 -21.06 -11.96
N LEU A 13 -14.02 -19.81 -12.37
CA LEU A 13 -14.49 -19.49 -13.71
C LEU A 13 -13.82 -18.19 -14.20
N VAL A 14 -13.43 -18.17 -15.47
CA VAL A 14 -12.98 -16.98 -16.21
C VAL A 14 -13.71 -16.95 -17.54
N GLN A 15 -14.44 -15.86 -17.80
CA GLN A 15 -15.13 -15.63 -19.07
C GLN A 15 -14.77 -14.28 -19.64
N HIS A 16 -14.46 -14.23 -20.93
CA HIS A 16 -14.16 -12.99 -21.65
C HIS A 16 -15.39 -12.60 -22.50
N PHE A 17 -15.74 -11.33 -22.46
CA PHE A 17 -16.89 -10.79 -23.22
C PHE A 17 -16.70 -9.30 -23.47
N GLU A 18 -17.46 -8.74 -24.40
CA GLU A 18 -17.52 -7.30 -24.65
C GLU A 18 -18.77 -6.71 -23.97
N SER A 19 -18.62 -5.54 -23.38
CA SER A 19 -19.74 -4.84 -22.74
C SER A 19 -19.51 -3.34 -22.66
N ASN A 20 -20.62 -2.59 -22.60
CA ASN A 20 -20.55 -1.19 -22.20
C ASN A 20 -20.04 -1.09 -20.77
N CYS A 21 -19.04 -0.25 -20.60
CA CYS A 21 -18.32 -0.14 -19.34
C CYS A 21 -18.48 1.24 -18.70
N TYR A 22 -18.22 1.26 -17.42
CA TYR A 22 -18.19 2.46 -16.61
C TYR A 22 -16.86 2.51 -15.87
N LYS A 23 -16.37 3.73 -15.66
CA LYS A 23 -15.18 4.01 -14.87
C LYS A 23 -15.57 4.67 -13.56
N VAL A 24 -15.26 4.01 -12.47
CA VAL A 24 -15.53 4.50 -11.11
C VAL A 24 -14.28 5.18 -10.59
N HIS A 25 -14.39 6.45 -10.24
CA HIS A 25 -13.31 7.24 -9.64
C HIS A 25 -13.41 7.21 -8.12
N LEU A 26 -12.28 7.03 -7.47
CA LEU A 26 -12.16 6.92 -6.01
C LEU A 26 -11.40 8.12 -5.41
N SER A 27 -11.67 8.39 -4.14
CA SER A 27 -11.13 9.55 -3.42
C SER A 27 -9.61 9.56 -3.20
N ASP A 28 -8.93 8.48 -3.54
CA ASP A 28 -7.47 8.33 -3.50
C ASP A 28 -6.84 8.33 -4.90
N LEU A 29 -7.60 8.79 -5.91
CA LEU A 29 -7.22 8.86 -7.31
C LEU A 29 -7.11 7.50 -8.02
N MET A 30 -7.49 6.42 -7.34
CA MET A 30 -7.63 5.12 -7.97
C MET A 30 -8.90 5.08 -8.82
N THR A 31 -8.88 4.27 -9.86
CA THR A 31 -10.04 4.01 -10.72
C THR A 31 -10.24 2.51 -10.89
N ILE A 32 -11.49 2.12 -11.09
CA ILE A 32 -11.85 0.77 -11.50
C ILE A 32 -12.83 0.85 -12.66
N SER A 33 -12.64 0.01 -13.67
CA SER A 33 -13.56 -0.09 -14.81
C SER A 33 -14.25 -1.44 -14.80
N GLY A 34 -15.53 -1.45 -15.17
CA GLY A 34 -16.32 -2.67 -15.30
C GLY A 34 -17.68 -2.38 -15.92
N ASN A 35 -18.40 -3.44 -16.25
CA ASN A 35 -19.75 -3.33 -16.77
C ASN A 35 -20.78 -3.10 -15.65
N GLY A 36 -22.04 -2.93 -16.00
CA GLY A 36 -23.12 -2.70 -15.04
C GLY A 36 -23.36 -3.83 -14.02
N ALA A 37 -22.89 -5.05 -14.29
CA ALA A 37 -23.02 -6.20 -13.39
C ALA A 37 -21.92 -6.26 -12.32
N LEU A 38 -20.86 -5.44 -12.41
CA LEU A 38 -19.83 -5.37 -11.39
C LEU A 38 -20.44 -4.95 -10.06
N ASN A 39 -20.26 -5.79 -9.03
CA ASN A 39 -20.81 -5.55 -7.71
C ASN A 39 -19.77 -4.99 -6.75
N PHE A 40 -20.18 -4.06 -5.90
CA PHE A 40 -19.35 -3.49 -4.84
C PHE A 40 -19.94 -3.77 -3.46
N LEU A 41 -19.05 -4.11 -2.52
CA LEU A 41 -19.38 -4.15 -1.09
C LEU A 41 -19.17 -2.75 -0.49
N LEU A 42 -20.25 -2.06 -0.17
CA LEU A 42 -20.26 -0.65 0.16
C LEU A 42 -20.67 -0.35 1.59
N GLU A 43 -20.06 0.65 2.18
CA GLU A 43 -20.54 1.30 3.40
C GLU A 43 -21.33 2.57 3.04
N THR A 44 -22.46 2.78 3.74
CA THR A 44 -23.28 4.00 3.61
C THR A 44 -23.13 4.90 4.83
N PRO A 45 -23.60 6.17 4.81
CA PRO A 45 -23.55 7.08 5.95
C PRO A 45 -24.18 6.54 7.22
N LYS A 46 -25.31 5.83 7.11
CA LYS A 46 -26.00 5.23 8.25
C LYS A 46 -25.11 4.27 9.04
N TYR A 47 -24.28 3.50 8.37
CA TYR A 47 -23.33 2.58 9.00
C TYR A 47 -22.11 3.31 9.60
N ARG A 48 -21.66 4.36 8.93
CA ARG A 48 -20.54 5.18 9.42
C ARG A 48 -20.86 5.90 10.73
N ILE A 49 -22.07 6.43 10.88
CA ILE A 49 -22.54 7.11 12.11
C ILE A 49 -22.60 6.11 13.26
N ARG A 50 -23.22 4.94 13.06
CA ARG A 50 -23.30 3.90 14.10
C ARG A 50 -21.92 3.45 14.60
N ALA A 51 -20.92 3.40 13.72
CA ALA A 51 -19.55 3.05 14.11
C ALA A 51 -18.86 4.11 14.95
N LEU A 52 -19.29 5.38 14.90
CA LEU A 52 -18.80 6.47 15.75
C LEU A 52 -19.46 6.50 17.12
N GLU A 53 -20.73 6.13 17.20
CA GLU A 53 -21.53 6.13 18.45
C GLU A 53 -21.10 5.02 19.42
N HIS A 54 -20.47 3.95 18.93
CA HIS A 54 -20.05 2.80 19.74
C HIS A 54 -18.55 2.75 20.02
N LYS A 55 -17.97 3.81 20.48
CA LYS A 55 -16.55 3.96 20.82
C LYS A 55 -16.02 3.10 21.98
N GLY A 56 -16.71 2.10 22.40
CA GLY A 56 -16.23 1.30 23.50
C GLY A 56 -16.85 -0.07 23.63
N LYS A 57 -16.33 -1.11 23.04
CA LYS A 57 -16.45 -2.52 23.47
C LYS A 57 -17.18 -3.53 22.58
N ARG A 58 -17.61 -3.27 21.36
CA ARG A 58 -18.07 -4.37 20.47
C ARG A 58 -17.52 -4.21 19.06
N GLU A 59 -16.85 -5.24 18.55
CA GLU A 59 -16.65 -5.42 17.11
C GLU A 59 -18.02 -5.60 16.47
N PHE A 60 -18.62 -4.52 16.02
CA PHE A 60 -19.80 -4.61 15.18
C PHE A 60 -19.35 -5.11 13.81
N LYS A 61 -19.76 -6.33 13.42
CA LYS A 61 -19.79 -6.76 12.03
C LYS A 61 -20.66 -5.75 11.28
N ARG A 62 -20.03 -4.86 10.53
CA ARG A 62 -20.70 -3.82 9.77
C ARG A 62 -21.40 -4.50 8.61
N PRO A 63 -22.72 -4.41 8.47
CA PRO A 63 -23.37 -4.91 7.27
C PRO A 63 -22.95 -4.02 6.11
N LEU A 64 -22.21 -4.57 5.18
CA LEU A 64 -21.93 -3.96 3.89
C LEU A 64 -23.16 -4.13 3.02
N VAL A 65 -23.44 -3.15 2.17
CA VAL A 65 -24.50 -3.23 1.16
C VAL A 65 -23.84 -3.67 -0.14
N LEU A 66 -24.34 -4.76 -0.71
CA LEU A 66 -23.94 -5.20 -2.04
C LEU A 66 -24.79 -4.43 -3.05
N LEU A 67 -24.16 -3.67 -3.95
CA LEU A 67 -24.82 -2.96 -5.04
C LEU A 67 -24.09 -3.19 -6.34
N ALA A 68 -24.86 -3.45 -7.39
CA ALA A 68 -24.36 -3.49 -8.75
C ALA A 68 -24.03 -2.06 -9.25
N LEU A 69 -23.07 -1.95 -10.15
CA LEU A 69 -22.69 -0.67 -10.75
C LEU A 69 -23.87 -0.02 -11.49
N SER A 70 -24.71 -0.81 -12.17
CA SER A 70 -25.94 -0.34 -12.79
C SER A 70 -26.94 0.29 -11.81
N GLU A 71 -26.98 -0.17 -10.56
CA GLU A 71 -27.78 0.45 -9.51
C GLU A 71 -27.14 1.73 -8.96
N LEU A 72 -25.79 1.75 -8.85
CA LEU A 72 -25.05 2.88 -8.34
C LEU A 72 -25.14 4.11 -9.25
N ILE A 73 -25.16 3.92 -10.56
CA ILE A 73 -25.24 5.00 -11.56
C ILE A 73 -26.50 5.86 -11.33
N ASN A 74 -27.58 5.26 -10.88
CA ASN A 74 -28.86 5.92 -10.65
C ASN A 74 -28.99 6.49 -9.22
N LYS A 75 -27.97 6.38 -8.37
CA LYS A 75 -28.00 6.85 -6.98
C LYS A 75 -27.19 8.13 -6.78
N PRO A 76 -27.62 9.03 -5.90
CA PRO A 76 -26.83 10.20 -5.58
C PRO A 76 -25.52 9.79 -4.88
N LEU A 77 -24.37 10.19 -5.43
CA LEU A 77 -23.06 9.94 -4.83
C LEU A 77 -22.76 10.87 -3.66
N LYS A 78 -23.54 11.93 -3.47
CA LYS A 78 -23.38 12.92 -2.41
C LYS A 78 -24.67 13.08 -1.60
N TYR A 79 -24.52 13.46 -0.32
CA TYR A 79 -25.63 13.76 0.58
C TYR A 79 -25.35 15.09 1.34
N LYS A 80 -26.13 15.43 2.35
CA LYS A 80 -26.09 16.68 3.11
C LYS A 80 -24.69 17.31 3.21
N GLY A 81 -24.51 18.54 2.69
CA GLY A 81 -23.24 19.27 2.74
C GLY A 81 -22.14 18.69 1.82
N ASN A 82 -22.47 18.18 0.67
CA ASN A 82 -21.52 17.62 -0.32
C ASN A 82 -20.67 16.43 0.18
N LYS A 83 -21.08 15.75 1.25
CA LYS A 83 -20.38 14.57 1.77
C LYS A 83 -20.63 13.37 0.86
N LEU A 84 -19.59 12.59 0.56
CA LEU A 84 -19.68 11.39 -0.28
C LEU A 84 -20.49 10.29 0.41
N PHE A 85 -21.42 9.68 -0.35
CA PHE A 85 -22.40 8.73 0.18
C PHE A 85 -21.80 7.32 0.31
N PHE A 86 -21.22 6.79 -0.75
CA PHE A 86 -20.71 5.42 -0.81
C PHE A 86 -19.21 5.35 -0.58
N SER A 87 -18.78 4.34 0.17
CA SER A 87 -17.37 4.04 0.34
C SER A 87 -17.11 2.54 0.30
N ILE A 88 -15.99 2.16 -0.31
CA ILE A 88 -15.46 0.81 -0.34
C ILE A 88 -14.44 0.69 0.80
N PRO A 89 -14.55 -0.27 1.72
CA PRO A 89 -13.52 -0.50 2.74
C PRO A 89 -12.22 -0.96 2.07
N THR A 90 -11.07 -0.59 2.65
CA THR A 90 -9.80 -1.20 2.24
C THR A 90 -9.77 -2.66 2.64
N CYS A 91 -9.07 -3.50 1.87
CA CYS A 91 -8.84 -4.89 2.23
C CYS A 91 -8.04 -5.01 3.53
N LYS A 92 -8.08 -6.19 4.16
CA LYS A 92 -7.12 -6.57 5.19
C LYS A 92 -5.77 -6.90 4.55
N PRO A 93 -4.69 -6.99 5.33
CA PRO A 93 -3.40 -7.42 4.80
C PRO A 93 -3.50 -8.75 4.04
N LEU A 94 -2.87 -8.80 2.87
CA LEU A 94 -2.83 -10.03 2.08
C LEU A 94 -2.00 -11.09 2.80
N LYS A 95 -2.45 -12.32 2.82
CA LYS A 95 -1.80 -13.44 3.49
C LYS A 95 -0.93 -14.21 2.50
N PHE A 96 0.29 -13.79 2.36
CA PHE A 96 1.32 -14.56 1.66
C PHE A 96 2.09 -15.46 2.66
N PRO A 97 2.68 -16.57 2.20
CA PRO A 97 3.54 -17.40 3.02
C PRO A 97 4.84 -16.67 3.41
N HIS A 98 5.46 -17.14 4.48
CA HIS A 98 6.82 -16.71 4.82
C HIS A 98 7.78 -17.09 3.70
N GLN A 99 8.71 -16.18 3.35
CA GLN A 99 9.72 -16.38 2.32
C GLN A 99 11.10 -16.50 2.95
N ASP A 100 11.91 -17.40 2.43
CA ASP A 100 13.34 -17.40 2.71
C ASP A 100 14.01 -16.33 1.84
N LEU A 101 14.37 -15.23 2.45
CA LEU A 101 14.88 -14.06 1.75
C LEU A 101 16.39 -13.92 1.93
N PRO A 102 17.15 -13.69 0.86
CA PRO A 102 18.62 -13.65 0.91
C PRO A 102 19.17 -12.49 1.76
N VAL A 103 18.39 -11.43 1.90
CA VAL A 103 18.71 -10.26 2.75
C VAL A 103 17.52 -9.99 3.65
N PRO A 104 17.70 -9.77 4.96
CA PRO A 104 16.60 -9.40 5.85
C PRO A 104 15.82 -8.20 5.33
N PRO A 105 14.45 -8.23 5.36
CA PRO A 105 13.62 -7.24 4.70
C PRO A 105 13.91 -5.79 5.10
N PHE A 106 14.11 -5.53 6.40
CA PHE A 106 14.47 -4.19 6.87
C PHE A 106 15.79 -3.69 6.26
N ILE A 107 16.80 -4.55 6.25
CA ILE A 107 18.15 -4.24 5.72
C ILE A 107 18.05 -3.94 4.22
N PHE A 108 17.36 -4.79 3.47
CA PHE A 108 17.13 -4.57 2.05
C PHE A 108 16.38 -3.26 1.79
N GLY A 109 15.27 -3.01 2.46
CA GLY A 109 14.46 -1.81 2.28
C GLY A 109 15.24 -0.52 2.58
N PHE A 110 16.01 -0.52 3.66
CA PHE A 110 16.86 0.61 4.02
C PHE A 110 17.95 0.86 2.99
N TRP A 111 18.70 -0.19 2.61
CA TRP A 111 19.76 -0.11 1.60
C TRP A 111 19.19 0.32 0.24
N PHE A 112 18.12 -0.33 -0.21
CA PHE A 112 17.45 -0.04 -1.49
C PHE A 112 17.19 1.46 -1.68
N LYS A 113 16.79 2.14 -0.63
CA LYS A 113 16.41 3.56 -0.69
C LYS A 113 17.58 4.53 -0.47
N ASN A 114 18.64 4.08 0.19
CA ASN A 114 19.81 4.90 0.55
C ASN A 114 21.09 4.54 -0.22
N ARG A 115 21.07 3.51 -1.06
CA ARG A 115 22.25 3.06 -1.79
C ARG A 115 22.82 4.17 -2.67
N LEU A 116 24.11 4.26 -2.69
CA LEU A 116 24.90 5.05 -3.64
C LEU A 116 25.57 4.13 -4.66
N ARG A 117 26.01 2.95 -4.21
CA ARG A 117 26.60 1.85 -4.99
C ARG A 117 26.27 0.52 -4.32
N ALA A 118 26.70 -0.59 -4.91
CA ALA A 118 26.44 -1.96 -4.44
C ALA A 118 26.62 -2.19 -2.92
N ASN A 119 27.69 -1.64 -2.37
CA ASN A 119 28.05 -1.79 -0.96
C ASN A 119 28.15 -0.45 -0.19
N ILE A 120 27.67 0.64 -0.76
CA ILE A 120 27.79 1.98 -0.18
C ILE A 120 26.40 2.61 -0.05
N PHE A 121 26.09 3.10 1.13
CA PHE A 121 24.89 3.87 1.38
C PHE A 121 25.18 5.13 2.21
N SER A 122 24.27 6.08 2.21
CA SER A 122 24.41 7.32 2.96
C SER A 122 23.29 7.49 3.99
N ILE A 123 23.65 7.97 5.18
CA ILE A 123 22.68 8.32 6.22
C ILE A 123 22.87 9.78 6.60
N LYS A 124 21.80 10.54 6.53
CA LYS A 124 21.81 11.97 6.82
C LYS A 124 21.28 12.22 8.20
N ASP A 125 21.68 11.69 9.31
CA ASP A 125 21.30 12.16 10.64
C ASP A 125 21.48 11.24 11.85
N LEU A 126 20.92 11.73 12.96
CA LEU A 126 21.12 11.41 14.37
C LEU A 126 20.84 9.95 14.78
N ASN A 127 19.93 9.26 14.09
CA ASN A 127 19.50 7.88 14.46
C ASN A 127 20.29 6.78 13.75
N TYR A 128 21.46 7.12 13.16
CA TYR A 128 22.25 6.10 12.47
C TYR A 128 22.73 4.96 13.39
N LYS A 129 22.83 5.19 14.70
CA LYS A 129 23.28 4.18 15.65
C LYS A 129 22.34 2.96 15.68
N GLU A 130 21.04 3.19 15.73
CA GLU A 130 20.01 2.13 15.75
C GLU A 130 19.98 1.36 14.43
N VAL A 131 20.05 2.08 13.30
CA VAL A 131 20.13 1.45 11.99
C VAL A 131 21.40 0.60 11.87
N ILE A 132 22.57 1.15 12.26
CA ILE A 132 23.83 0.41 12.27
C ILE A 132 23.75 -0.81 13.18
N GLN A 133 23.09 -0.69 14.34
CA GLN A 133 22.92 -1.83 15.24
C GLN A 133 22.08 -2.93 14.57
N LYS A 134 20.97 -2.57 13.92
CA LYS A 134 20.16 -3.55 13.16
C LYS A 134 20.96 -4.27 12.07
N PHE A 135 21.83 -3.56 11.35
CA PHE A 135 22.71 -4.21 10.38
C PHE A 135 23.66 -5.21 11.06
N LYS A 136 24.29 -4.83 12.18
CA LYS A 136 25.17 -5.71 12.93
C LYS A 136 24.46 -6.92 13.50
N ASP A 137 23.26 -6.75 14.03
CA ASP A 137 22.42 -7.84 14.57
C ASP A 137 22.08 -8.90 13.50
N HIS A 138 22.13 -8.52 12.23
CA HIS A 138 21.95 -9.42 11.09
C HIS A 138 23.28 -9.85 10.44
N GLY A 139 24.41 -9.67 11.13
CA GLY A 139 25.72 -10.15 10.68
C GLY A 139 26.42 -9.28 9.65
N TYR A 140 25.97 -8.05 9.43
CA TYR A 140 26.64 -7.12 8.51
C TYR A 140 27.70 -6.30 9.23
N GLU A 141 28.88 -6.26 8.66
CA GLU A 141 29.95 -5.34 9.08
C GLU A 141 29.72 -3.97 8.44
N ILE A 142 29.71 -2.94 9.26
CA ILE A 142 29.48 -1.57 8.81
C ILE A 142 30.71 -0.72 9.14
N THR A 143 31.33 -0.18 8.11
CA THR A 143 32.46 0.72 8.23
C THR A 143 32.07 2.12 7.80
N LYS A 144 32.35 3.09 8.66
CA LYS A 144 32.18 4.51 8.36
C LYS A 144 33.28 4.99 7.44
N THR A 145 32.94 5.33 6.20
CA THR A 145 33.94 5.71 5.18
C THR A 145 34.26 7.20 5.22
N VAL A 146 33.26 8.07 5.26
CA VAL A 146 33.45 9.53 5.23
C VAL A 146 32.40 10.22 6.09
N LYS A 147 32.89 11.14 6.96
CA LYS A 147 32.06 12.13 7.66
C LYS A 147 32.31 13.50 7.06
N ARG A 148 31.31 14.08 6.40
CA ARG A 148 31.38 15.45 5.90
C ARG A 148 30.54 16.35 6.82
N LYS A 149 31.14 17.46 7.31
CA LYS A 149 30.44 18.44 8.14
C LYS A 149 29.20 18.96 7.40
N GLY A 150 27.99 18.82 8.01
CA GLY A 150 26.71 19.27 7.41
C GLY A 150 26.15 18.40 6.26
N ARG A 151 26.78 17.26 5.97
CA ARG A 151 26.32 16.31 4.90
C ARG A 151 26.05 14.93 5.48
N ALA A 152 25.39 14.07 4.68
CA ALA A 152 25.18 12.67 5.02
C ALA A 152 26.50 11.95 5.29
N THR A 153 26.54 11.09 6.30
CA THR A 153 27.65 10.18 6.55
C THR A 153 27.56 9.01 5.58
N ILE A 154 28.69 8.63 4.99
CA ILE A 154 28.80 7.50 4.07
C ILE A 154 29.28 6.28 4.83
N PHE A 155 28.67 5.15 4.59
CA PHE A 155 29.01 3.85 5.16
C PHE A 155 29.21 2.82 4.05
N SER A 156 30.15 1.90 4.26
CA SER A 156 30.26 0.67 3.50
C SER A 156 29.69 -0.50 4.32
N VAL A 157 29.16 -1.50 3.63
CA VAL A 157 28.54 -2.70 4.20
C VAL A 157 29.21 -3.95 3.63
N TYR A 158 29.47 -4.92 4.50
CA TYR A 158 29.97 -6.24 4.13
C TYR A 158 29.20 -7.33 4.93
N PRO A 159 28.78 -8.46 4.32
CA PRO A 159 28.90 -8.74 2.88
C PRO A 159 28.08 -7.77 2.02
N THR A 160 28.43 -7.66 0.75
CA THR A 160 27.73 -6.77 -0.21
C THR A 160 26.28 -7.20 -0.39
N ILE A 161 25.33 -6.31 -0.17
CA ILE A 161 23.90 -6.62 -0.25
C ILE A 161 23.51 -7.01 -1.69
N GLU A 162 24.04 -6.28 -2.69
CA GLU A 162 23.71 -6.53 -4.10
C GLU A 162 24.13 -7.92 -4.56
N SER A 163 25.27 -8.44 -4.09
CA SER A 163 25.75 -9.79 -4.46
C SER A 163 24.88 -10.92 -3.92
N GLN A 164 24.08 -10.67 -2.89
CA GLN A 164 23.15 -11.61 -2.30
C GLN A 164 21.80 -11.64 -3.07
N LEU A 165 21.56 -10.63 -3.92
CA LEU A 165 20.32 -10.44 -4.67
C LEU A 165 20.56 -10.78 -6.16
N ILE A 166 20.71 -12.02 -6.52
CA ILE A 166 20.99 -12.40 -7.90
C ILE A 166 19.73 -13.05 -8.53
N PRO A 167 19.23 -12.52 -9.67
CA PRO A 167 19.63 -11.29 -10.35
C PRO A 167 19.06 -10.04 -9.67
N PHE A 168 19.89 -9.03 -9.42
CA PHE A 168 19.43 -7.75 -8.92
C PHE A 168 19.17 -6.75 -10.06
N ILE A 169 17.97 -6.21 -10.13
CA ILE A 169 17.58 -5.18 -11.08
C ILE A 169 17.50 -3.83 -10.35
N PRO A 170 18.29 -2.83 -10.73
CA PRO A 170 18.25 -1.50 -10.11
C PRO A 170 16.84 -0.89 -10.13
N ASN A 171 16.45 -0.26 -9.01
CA ASN A 171 15.15 0.39 -8.83
C ASN A 171 13.93 -0.55 -8.89
N GLN A 172 14.15 -1.85 -8.70
CA GLN A 172 13.09 -2.83 -8.55
C GLN A 172 13.22 -3.57 -7.23
N ILE A 173 12.07 -3.77 -6.57
CA ILE A 173 11.96 -4.65 -5.40
C ILE A 173 11.70 -6.06 -5.95
N PRO A 174 12.53 -7.06 -5.61
CA PRO A 174 12.30 -8.44 -6.08
C PRO A 174 10.92 -8.96 -5.63
N ASN A 175 10.28 -9.76 -6.49
CA ASN A 175 8.92 -10.25 -6.24
C ASN A 175 8.81 -11.09 -4.96
N ASN A 176 9.83 -11.87 -4.59
CA ASN A 176 9.84 -12.64 -3.34
C ASN A 176 9.70 -11.74 -2.10
N TYR A 177 10.16 -10.49 -2.13
CA TYR A 177 9.94 -9.51 -1.06
C TYR A 177 8.51 -8.94 -1.06
N LEU A 178 7.95 -8.69 -2.26
CA LEU A 178 6.57 -8.17 -2.40
C LEU A 178 5.52 -9.23 -2.05
N LEU A 179 5.83 -10.50 -2.28
CA LEU A 179 4.96 -11.65 -2.01
C LEU A 179 5.35 -12.41 -0.72
N ALA A 180 6.11 -11.77 0.16
CA ALA A 180 6.50 -12.31 1.44
C ALA A 180 5.37 -12.16 2.49
N SER A 181 5.55 -12.76 3.68
CA SER A 181 4.58 -12.68 4.77
C SER A 181 4.26 -11.22 5.17
N GLU A 182 3.16 -11.02 5.88
CA GLU A 182 2.76 -9.68 6.34
C GLU A 182 3.89 -9.01 7.14
N GLU A 183 4.50 -9.75 8.07
CA GLU A 183 5.60 -9.27 8.93
C GLU A 183 6.80 -8.86 8.10
N GLN A 184 7.21 -9.68 7.13
CA GLN A 184 8.35 -9.40 6.26
C GLN A 184 8.10 -8.16 5.39
N ARG A 185 6.87 -7.96 4.89
CA ARG A 185 6.50 -6.76 4.13
C ARG A 185 6.46 -5.50 4.99
N ILE A 186 6.03 -5.62 6.26
CA ILE A 186 6.08 -4.52 7.22
C ILE A 186 7.53 -4.13 7.52
N GLU A 187 8.42 -5.10 7.71
CA GLU A 187 9.85 -4.85 7.91
C GLU A 187 10.50 -4.20 6.70
N LEU A 188 10.18 -4.67 5.49
CA LEU A 188 10.64 -4.07 4.24
C LEU A 188 10.22 -2.59 4.16
N LEU A 189 8.94 -2.31 4.40
CA LEU A 189 8.43 -0.94 4.40
C LEU A 189 9.07 -0.09 5.50
N SER A 190 9.27 -0.66 6.69
CA SER A 190 9.98 -0.01 7.79
C SER A 190 11.41 0.39 7.38
N GLY A 191 12.15 -0.48 6.70
CA GLY A 191 13.45 -0.17 6.15
C GLY A 191 13.41 1.02 5.17
N ILE A 192 12.49 1.00 4.22
CA ILE A 192 12.28 2.08 3.23
C ILE A 192 11.95 3.41 3.92
N ILE A 193 11.10 3.40 4.94
CA ILE A 193 10.72 4.60 5.70
C ILE A 193 11.91 5.12 6.49
N ASN A 194 12.62 4.27 7.22
CA ASN A 194 13.77 4.67 8.04
C ASN A 194 14.93 5.23 7.18
N ALA A 195 15.03 4.83 5.93
CA ALA A 195 15.94 5.43 4.97
C ALA A 195 15.67 6.92 4.68
N LYS A 196 14.46 7.42 4.92
CA LYS A 196 14.01 8.78 4.63
C LYS A 196 13.54 9.58 5.86
N ILE A 197 13.64 9.02 7.06
CA ILE A 197 13.06 9.57 8.30
C ILE A 197 13.56 10.96 8.66
N ASN A 198 14.76 11.33 8.21
CA ASN A 198 15.39 12.63 8.49
C ASN A 198 14.64 13.84 7.93
N GLN A 199 13.63 13.62 7.11
CA GLN A 199 12.76 14.69 6.63
C GLN A 199 11.66 15.07 7.65
N TYR A 200 11.53 14.30 8.76
CA TYR A 200 10.42 14.46 9.70
C TYR A 200 10.91 14.74 11.13
N LYS A 201 10.92 16.01 11.52
CA LYS A 201 11.31 16.45 12.89
C LYS A 201 10.25 16.15 13.96
N LYS A 202 9.06 15.67 13.61
CA LYS A 202 7.96 15.39 14.55
C LYS A 202 7.40 13.98 14.32
N PRO A 203 6.95 13.28 15.37
CA PRO A 203 6.26 12.02 15.24
C PRO A 203 5.03 12.19 14.34
N ARG A 204 4.87 11.30 13.36
CA ARG A 204 3.77 11.39 12.38
C ARG A 204 3.21 10.00 12.09
N ASP A 205 1.90 9.96 11.93
CA ASP A 205 1.15 8.82 11.40
C ASP A 205 1.09 8.83 9.86
N HIS A 206 1.57 9.92 9.24
CA HIS A 206 1.48 10.17 7.81
C HIS A 206 2.86 10.18 7.16
N PHE A 207 3.08 9.24 6.27
CA PHE A 207 4.33 9.04 5.54
C PHE A 207 4.23 9.57 4.11
N ARG A 208 5.36 10.05 3.59
CA ARG A 208 5.52 10.45 2.19
C ARG A 208 6.80 9.87 1.64
N ILE A 209 6.71 9.21 0.50
CA ILE A 209 7.84 8.69 -0.25
C ILE A 209 7.85 9.35 -1.61
N ALA A 210 8.99 9.89 -2.01
CA ALA A 210 9.17 10.49 -3.32
C ALA A 210 10.14 9.66 -4.17
N SER A 211 9.84 9.55 -5.46
CA SER A 211 10.74 8.95 -6.46
C SER A 211 10.51 9.59 -7.83
N THR A 212 11.58 9.68 -8.60
CA THR A 212 11.51 10.02 -10.04
C THR A 212 11.23 8.79 -10.89
N ASN A 213 11.38 7.58 -10.33
CA ASN A 213 11.16 6.32 -11.02
C ASN A 213 9.73 5.82 -10.79
N TRP A 214 8.97 5.68 -11.86
CA TRP A 214 7.59 5.20 -11.85
C TRP A 214 7.47 3.78 -11.30
N ASN A 215 8.32 2.86 -11.78
CA ASN A 215 8.24 1.45 -11.37
C ASN A 215 8.55 1.29 -9.88
N GLU A 216 9.56 1.99 -9.38
CA GLU A 216 9.89 2.00 -7.95
C GLU A 216 8.70 2.46 -7.10
N ILE A 217 8.10 3.61 -7.44
CA ILE A 217 7.02 4.16 -6.62
C ILE A 217 5.76 3.30 -6.66
N ARG A 218 5.48 2.64 -7.80
CA ARG A 218 4.36 1.71 -7.95
C ARG A 218 4.55 0.43 -7.15
N GLN A 219 5.75 -0.12 -7.11
CA GLN A 219 6.04 -1.29 -6.27
C GLN A 219 5.90 -0.95 -4.78
N ILE A 220 6.38 0.23 -4.36
CA ILE A 220 6.19 0.69 -2.97
C ILE A 220 4.70 0.94 -2.69
N GLN A 221 3.94 1.46 -3.63
CA GLN A 221 2.48 1.61 -3.50
C GLN A 221 1.82 0.25 -3.29
N SER A 222 2.10 -0.72 -4.14
CA SER A 222 1.57 -2.09 -4.03
C SER A 222 1.95 -2.73 -2.69
N LEU A 223 3.19 -2.55 -2.23
CA LEU A 223 3.65 -2.99 -0.91
C LEU A 223 2.79 -2.41 0.21
N VAL A 224 2.58 -1.10 0.22
CA VAL A 224 1.78 -0.39 1.24
C VAL A 224 0.32 -0.84 1.21
N GLU A 225 -0.26 -1.01 0.04
CA GLU A 225 -1.66 -1.43 -0.13
C GLU A 225 -1.85 -2.91 0.23
N SER A 226 -0.87 -3.76 -0.06
CA SER A 226 -0.90 -5.18 0.29
C SER A 226 -0.92 -5.46 1.79
N ILE A 227 -0.49 -4.52 2.62
CA ILE A 227 -0.63 -4.57 4.09
C ILE A 227 -1.88 -3.82 4.59
N GLY A 228 -2.84 -3.54 3.70
CA GLY A 228 -4.14 -2.95 4.02
C GLY A 228 -4.11 -1.44 4.30
N CYS A 229 -3.09 -0.72 3.89
CA CYS A 229 -3.00 0.72 4.04
C CYS A 229 -3.47 1.43 2.76
N LYS A 230 -4.27 2.48 2.93
CA LYS A 230 -4.71 3.33 1.82
C LYS A 230 -3.59 4.26 1.40
N THR A 231 -3.36 4.39 0.09
CA THR A 231 -2.36 5.29 -0.49
C THR A 231 -2.99 6.42 -1.28
N SER A 232 -2.19 7.43 -1.60
CA SER A 232 -2.51 8.48 -2.56
C SER A 232 -1.22 8.81 -3.31
N LEU A 233 -1.24 8.65 -4.64
CA LEU A 233 -0.09 8.88 -5.51
C LEU A 233 -0.32 10.13 -6.35
N HIS A 234 0.59 11.09 -6.29
CA HIS A 234 0.55 12.34 -7.04
C HIS A 234 1.84 12.51 -7.84
N TYR A 235 1.68 12.94 -9.10
CA TYR A 235 2.79 13.43 -9.90
C TYR A 235 2.90 14.95 -9.77
N ARG A 236 4.13 15.48 -9.67
CA ARG A 236 4.42 16.91 -9.57
C ARG A 236 5.24 17.35 -10.77
N ASP A 237 4.56 17.93 -11.77
CA ASP A 237 5.15 18.31 -13.07
C ASP A 237 6.34 19.24 -12.95
N TYR A 238 6.28 20.23 -12.06
CA TYR A 238 7.31 21.28 -11.93
C TYR A 238 8.65 20.76 -11.38
N ILE A 239 8.66 19.60 -10.69
CA ILE A 239 9.86 18.96 -10.15
C ILE A 239 10.03 17.52 -10.64
N LYS A 240 9.18 17.09 -11.57
CA LYS A 240 9.22 15.79 -12.26
C LYS A 240 9.41 14.59 -11.33
N TYR A 241 8.65 14.50 -10.22
CA TYR A 241 8.65 13.35 -9.36
C TYR A 241 7.26 12.93 -8.89
N TYR A 242 7.16 11.66 -8.55
CA TYR A 242 5.99 11.05 -7.92
C TYR A 242 6.08 11.16 -6.40
N THR A 243 4.96 11.43 -5.75
CA THR A 243 4.84 11.46 -4.28
C THR A 243 3.76 10.49 -3.84
N LEU A 244 4.16 9.42 -3.19
CA LEU A 244 3.26 8.48 -2.52
C LEU A 244 3.04 8.93 -1.08
N SER A 245 1.78 9.07 -0.69
CA SER A 245 1.36 9.45 0.65
C SER A 245 0.47 8.38 1.25
N PHE A 246 0.69 8.02 2.53
CA PHE A 246 -0.14 7.05 3.23
C PHE A 246 -0.08 7.22 4.74
N LYS A 247 -1.02 6.59 5.44
CA LYS A 247 -1.01 6.42 6.89
C LYS A 247 -0.89 4.95 7.24
N SER A 248 -0.06 4.64 8.22
CA SER A 248 0.16 3.25 8.64
C SER A 248 -0.53 2.95 9.97
N ARG A 249 -1.09 1.75 10.07
CA ARG A 249 -1.54 1.14 11.33
C ARG A 249 -0.41 0.46 12.09
N TYR A 250 0.72 0.26 11.44
CA TYR A 250 1.90 -0.40 12.00
C TYR A 250 2.91 0.64 12.44
N LYS A 251 3.68 0.30 13.46
CA LYS A 251 4.82 1.10 13.87
C LYS A 251 5.97 0.83 12.89
N LEU A 252 6.21 1.77 11.97
CA LEU A 252 7.24 1.67 10.94
C LEU A 252 8.56 2.32 11.35
N CYS A 253 8.54 3.17 12.37
CA CYS A 253 9.72 3.84 12.91
C CYS A 253 9.54 4.16 14.39
N GLU A 254 10.65 4.35 15.11
CA GLU A 254 10.61 4.55 16.57
C GLU A 254 9.89 5.80 17.00
N ASN A 255 10.11 6.90 16.26
CA ASN A 255 9.48 8.19 16.56
C ASN A 255 8.01 8.30 16.10
N GLN A 256 7.41 7.19 15.68
CA GLN A 256 6.01 7.14 15.34
C GLN A 256 5.18 6.92 16.59
N GLU A 257 4.32 7.89 16.90
CA GLU A 257 3.23 7.65 17.84
C GLU A 257 2.28 6.61 17.21
N SER A 258 1.84 5.63 18.00
CA SER A 258 0.82 4.67 17.55
C SER A 258 -0.53 5.40 17.46
N PRO A 259 -0.94 5.89 16.29
CA PRO A 259 -2.16 6.66 16.19
C PRO A 259 -3.35 5.72 16.26
N PRO A 260 -4.45 6.14 16.89
CA PRO A 260 -5.70 5.44 16.72
C PRO A 260 -6.07 5.50 15.22
N ILE A 261 -6.33 4.36 14.61
CA ILE A 261 -6.74 4.26 13.21
C ILE A 261 -8.07 5.01 13.07
N ARG A 262 -8.05 6.13 12.36
CA ARG A 262 -9.27 6.87 12.06
C ARG A 262 -10.05 6.15 10.96
N ILE A 263 -11.34 6.00 11.13
CA ILE A 263 -12.23 5.22 10.25
C ILE A 263 -12.12 5.63 8.77
N HIS A 264 -11.90 6.91 8.46
CA HIS A 264 -11.75 7.38 7.08
C HIS A 264 -10.45 6.94 6.38
N GLN A 265 -9.47 6.42 7.12
CA GLN A 265 -8.21 5.90 6.56
C GLN A 265 -8.37 4.47 6.00
N THR A 266 -9.47 3.82 6.34
CA THR A 266 -9.79 2.45 5.91
C THR A 266 -10.88 2.42 4.84
N ARG A 267 -11.05 3.53 4.09
CA ARG A 267 -12.14 3.67 3.10
C ARG A 267 -11.69 4.44 1.88
N ARG A 268 -12.19 4.01 0.72
CA ARG A 268 -12.19 4.74 -0.54
C ARG A 268 -13.59 5.20 -0.85
N TYR A 269 -13.81 6.50 -1.02
CA TYR A 269 -15.12 7.02 -1.39
C TYR A 269 -15.27 7.03 -2.90
N ILE A 270 -16.46 6.65 -3.40
CA ILE A 270 -16.82 6.82 -4.80
C ILE A 270 -17.10 8.31 -5.03
N THR A 271 -16.35 8.93 -5.94
CA THR A 271 -16.44 10.37 -6.23
C THR A 271 -17.21 10.66 -7.50
N GLU A 272 -17.08 9.76 -8.51
CA GLU A 272 -17.65 9.92 -9.83
C GLU A 272 -17.80 8.57 -10.50
N ILE A 273 -18.79 8.42 -11.37
CA ILE A 273 -18.98 7.27 -12.27
C ILE A 273 -19.15 7.83 -13.66
N GLU A 274 -18.24 7.47 -14.56
CA GLU A 274 -18.18 7.91 -15.95
C GLU A 274 -18.58 6.74 -16.85
N ASN A 275 -19.43 7.00 -17.84
CA ASN A 275 -19.72 6.03 -18.89
C ASN A 275 -18.55 6.05 -19.90
N ILE A 276 -18.01 4.89 -20.19
CA ILE A 276 -16.93 4.73 -21.17
C ILE A 276 -17.37 3.78 -22.29
N ALA A 277 -16.65 3.79 -23.41
CA ALA A 277 -16.98 2.93 -24.54
C ALA A 277 -16.98 1.44 -24.18
N THR A 278 -17.60 0.62 -25.03
CA THR A 278 -17.53 -0.83 -25.00
C THR A 278 -16.09 -1.30 -24.94
N GLN A 279 -15.80 -2.19 -24.01
CA GLN A 279 -14.46 -2.75 -23.77
C GLN A 279 -14.53 -4.25 -23.57
N GLN A 280 -13.38 -4.91 -23.77
CA GLN A 280 -13.18 -6.30 -23.34
C GLN A 280 -13.25 -6.36 -21.83
N CYS A 281 -14.12 -7.21 -21.31
CA CYS A 281 -14.34 -7.47 -19.90
C CYS A 281 -13.97 -8.91 -19.55
N VAL A 282 -13.65 -9.11 -18.29
CA VAL A 282 -13.39 -10.44 -17.72
C VAL A 282 -14.34 -10.65 -16.54
N HIS A 283 -15.16 -11.67 -16.61
CA HIS A 283 -15.93 -12.16 -15.48
C HIS A 283 -15.13 -13.23 -14.75
N ILE A 284 -15.07 -13.14 -13.43
CA ILE A 284 -14.34 -14.05 -12.57
C ILE A 284 -15.28 -14.54 -11.47
N GLU A 285 -15.35 -15.86 -11.28
CA GLU A 285 -15.93 -16.46 -10.07
C GLU A 285 -14.85 -17.04 -9.18
N THR A 286 -15.09 -17.05 -7.87
CA THR A 286 -14.14 -17.55 -6.88
C THR A 286 -14.82 -18.51 -5.91
N ASP A 287 -14.04 -19.44 -5.33
CA ASP A 287 -14.49 -20.35 -4.27
C ASP A 287 -14.51 -19.70 -2.88
N GLY A 288 -14.25 -18.40 -2.79
CA GLY A 288 -14.28 -17.65 -1.54
C GLY A 288 -15.68 -17.61 -0.92
N PRO A 289 -15.79 -17.54 0.42
CA PRO A 289 -17.05 -17.72 1.16
C PRO A 289 -18.14 -16.69 0.82
N ASP A 290 -17.77 -15.52 0.32
CA ASP A 290 -18.68 -14.45 -0.09
C ASP A 290 -18.59 -14.13 -1.60
N GLY A 291 -17.78 -14.89 -2.35
CA GLY A 291 -17.52 -14.68 -3.78
C GLY A 291 -16.81 -13.36 -4.09
N SER A 292 -16.32 -12.63 -3.08
CA SER A 292 -15.61 -11.39 -3.29
C SER A 292 -14.15 -11.64 -3.66
N PHE A 293 -13.60 -10.72 -4.46
CA PHE A 293 -12.19 -10.74 -4.83
C PHE A 293 -11.64 -9.31 -4.95
N LEU A 294 -10.33 -9.20 -4.90
CA LEU A 294 -9.63 -7.93 -5.02
C LEU A 294 -9.19 -7.71 -6.47
N VAL A 295 -9.47 -6.53 -6.98
CA VAL A 295 -9.09 -6.11 -8.33
C VAL A 295 -8.18 -4.90 -8.29
N ASN A 296 -7.48 -4.67 -9.39
CA ASN A 296 -6.53 -3.58 -9.60
C ASN A 296 -5.38 -3.56 -8.59
N GLU A 297 -4.46 -2.67 -8.85
CA GLU A 297 -3.29 -2.42 -8.01
C GLU A 297 -3.66 -1.86 -6.62
N GLY A 298 -4.86 -1.29 -6.46
CA GLY A 298 -5.37 -0.78 -5.19
C GLY A 298 -6.07 -1.82 -4.31
N PHE A 299 -6.10 -3.08 -4.72
CA PHE A 299 -6.81 -4.15 -4.02
C PHE A 299 -8.23 -3.76 -3.63
N ILE A 300 -9.01 -3.34 -4.63
CA ILE A 300 -10.40 -2.92 -4.46
C ILE A 300 -11.29 -4.15 -4.42
N THR A 301 -12.13 -4.26 -3.39
CA THR A 301 -13.03 -5.40 -3.22
C THR A 301 -14.21 -5.31 -4.18
N CYS A 302 -14.38 -6.33 -5.01
CA CYS A 302 -15.50 -6.52 -5.94
C CYS A 302 -16.08 -7.93 -5.79
N ARG A 303 -17.27 -8.14 -6.40
CA ARG A 303 -17.93 -9.43 -6.47
C ARG A 303 -18.64 -9.60 -7.82
#